data_251c749a2af1d453a38f49c7a5f257d7
#
_entry.id   251c749a2af1d453a38f49c7a5f257d7
#
_cell.length_a   1.000
_cell.length_b   1.000
_cell.length_c   1.000
_cell.angle_alpha   90.00
_cell.angle_beta   90.00
_cell.angle_gamma   90.00
#
_symmetry.space_group_name_H-M   'P 1'
#
loop_
_entity.id
_entity.type
_entity.pdbx_description
1 polymer ?
#
loop_
_entity_poly.entity_id
_entity_poly.type
_entity_poly.pdbx_seq_one_letter_code
_entity_poly.pdbx_strand_id
1 'polypeptide(L)'
;MTFNPECLGRSYSAPPEILDRERHLAYAAAVTGQDPPPEVVRPLACFAAVYLLWPIVPQLFADQLVGLDLPRLLHGEQEFWFERPMQFGEELTPEGSVTRADERRGMVFLELLCHGRDGRGEAVAHSRSLFLVRGSE
;
A
#
# COMPACT_ATOMS: atom_id res chain seq x y z
N MET A 1 -20.53 -3.58 -11.66
CA MET A 1 -19.15 -3.76 -12.14
C MET A 1 -18.70 -5.16 -11.86
N THR A 2 -18.13 -5.82 -12.84
CA THR A 2 -17.68 -7.20 -12.72
C THR A 2 -16.17 -7.24 -12.65
N PHE A 3 -15.65 -8.03 -11.72
CA PHE A 3 -14.21 -8.24 -11.60
C PHE A 3 -13.63 -8.81 -12.89
N ASN A 4 -12.50 -8.28 -13.31
CA ASN A 4 -11.82 -8.68 -14.52
C ASN A 4 -10.46 -9.31 -14.18
N PRO A 5 -10.29 -10.65 -14.32
CA PRO A 5 -9.01 -11.29 -14.03
C PRO A 5 -7.88 -10.89 -14.99
N GLU A 6 -8.20 -10.28 -16.12
CA GLU A 6 -7.18 -9.75 -17.05
C GLU A 6 -6.47 -8.50 -16.50
N CYS A 7 -6.88 -8.03 -15.32
CA CYS A 7 -6.18 -6.92 -14.64
C CYS A 7 -4.79 -7.29 -14.14
N LEU A 8 -4.42 -8.56 -14.18
CA LEU A 8 -3.07 -9.00 -13.80
C LEU A 8 -2.00 -8.21 -14.58
N GLY A 9 -1.04 -7.66 -13.86
CA GLY A 9 0.02 -6.84 -14.43
C GLY A 9 -0.31 -5.35 -14.57
N ARG A 10 -1.52 -4.92 -14.26
CA ARG A 10 -1.83 -3.48 -14.23
C ARG A 10 -0.96 -2.80 -13.18
N SER A 11 -0.47 -1.62 -13.50
CA SER A 11 0.45 -0.88 -12.63
C SER A 11 -0.05 0.53 -12.37
N TYR A 12 0.36 1.06 -11.23
CA TYR A 12 0.00 2.38 -10.74
C TYR A 12 1.24 3.08 -10.24
N SER A 13 1.27 4.40 -10.34
CA SER A 13 2.37 5.20 -9.84
C SER A 13 1.82 6.48 -9.23
N ALA A 14 2.66 7.15 -8.44
CA ALA A 14 2.33 8.42 -7.83
C ALA A 14 3.58 9.29 -7.73
N PRO A 15 3.42 10.61 -7.56
CA PRO A 15 4.55 11.50 -7.36
C PRO A 15 5.38 11.14 -6.13
N PRO A 16 6.65 11.55 -6.07
CA PRO A 16 7.47 11.35 -4.87
C PRO A 16 6.83 11.96 -3.64
N GLU A 17 7.00 11.25 -2.51
CA GLU A 17 6.57 11.72 -1.19
C GLU A 17 7.76 11.81 -0.26
N ILE A 18 7.74 12.82 0.62
CA ILE A 18 8.75 12.98 1.66
C ILE A 18 8.24 12.30 2.94
N LEU A 19 9.09 11.52 3.59
CA LEU A 19 8.79 10.94 4.89
C LEU A 19 8.82 12.05 5.93
N ASP A 20 7.66 12.70 6.12
CA ASP A 20 7.51 13.84 7.00
C ASP A 20 7.41 13.37 8.47
N ARG A 21 8.30 13.91 9.30
CA ARG A 21 8.35 13.59 10.71
C ARG A 21 7.06 13.98 11.44
N GLU A 22 6.51 15.15 11.18
CA GLU A 22 5.28 15.62 11.84
C GLU A 22 4.09 14.71 11.49
N ARG A 23 3.95 14.34 10.23
CA ARG A 23 2.91 13.42 9.79
C ARG A 23 3.08 12.05 10.44
N HIS A 24 4.31 11.58 10.60
CA HIS A 24 4.61 10.35 11.30
C HIS A 24 4.24 10.43 12.78
N LEU A 25 4.56 11.54 13.44
CA LEU A 25 4.22 11.70 14.87
C LEU A 25 2.71 11.67 15.09
N ALA A 26 1.94 12.30 14.21
CA ALA A 26 0.48 12.24 14.24
C ALA A 26 -0.04 10.82 14.03
N TYR A 27 0.55 10.09 13.08
CA TYR A 27 0.21 8.68 12.82
C TYR A 27 0.54 7.81 14.03
N ALA A 28 1.73 7.96 14.61
CA ALA A 28 2.17 7.17 15.76
C ALA A 28 1.27 7.42 16.98
N ALA A 29 0.90 8.67 17.23
CA ALA A 29 -0.04 9.01 18.32
C ALA A 29 -1.40 8.36 18.11
N ALA A 30 -1.92 8.36 16.87
CA ALA A 30 -3.19 7.73 16.53
C ALA A 30 -3.17 6.21 16.71
N VAL A 31 -2.06 5.57 16.35
CA VAL A 31 -1.92 4.10 16.41
C VAL A 31 -1.68 3.62 17.83
N THR A 32 -0.85 4.33 18.59
CA THR A 32 -0.46 3.92 19.96
C THR A 32 -1.36 4.50 21.06
N GLY A 33 -2.10 5.55 20.76
CA GLY A 33 -2.87 6.29 21.75
C GLY A 33 -2.02 7.16 22.69
N GLN A 34 -0.75 7.33 22.38
CA GLN A 34 0.21 8.10 23.19
C GLN A 34 1.08 8.97 22.30
N ASP A 35 1.48 10.14 22.82
CA ASP A 35 2.45 10.97 22.13
C ASP A 35 3.80 10.23 22.07
N PRO A 36 4.40 10.10 20.86
CA PRO A 36 5.70 9.46 20.73
C PRO A 36 6.80 10.28 21.41
N PRO A 37 7.89 9.65 21.88
CA PRO A 37 9.01 10.36 22.43
C PRO A 37 9.63 11.33 21.40
N PRO A 38 10.08 12.52 21.83
CA PRO A 38 10.65 13.51 20.90
C PRO A 38 11.96 13.05 20.23
N GLU A 39 12.64 12.06 20.77
CA GLU A 39 13.87 11.49 20.22
C GLU A 39 13.65 10.39 19.18
N VAL A 40 12.41 10.18 18.72
CA VAL A 40 12.14 9.23 17.62
C VAL A 40 12.88 9.70 16.36
N VAL A 41 13.84 8.90 15.91
CA VAL A 41 14.71 9.23 14.78
C VAL A 41 14.34 8.46 13.51
N ARG A 42 13.49 7.43 13.62
CA ARG A 42 13.07 6.60 12.50
C ARG A 42 11.56 6.41 12.51
N PRO A 43 10.93 6.33 11.32
CA PRO A 43 9.51 6.01 11.26
C PRO A 43 9.22 4.58 11.72
N LEU A 44 8.03 4.38 12.29
CA LEU A 44 7.51 3.05 12.53
C LEU A 44 7.38 2.31 11.19
N ALA A 45 7.65 1.00 11.19
CA ALA A 45 7.57 0.20 9.97
C ALA A 45 6.18 0.29 9.33
N CYS A 46 5.11 0.23 10.12
CA CYS A 46 3.75 0.32 9.60
C CYS A 46 3.37 1.69 9.04
N PHE A 47 4.16 2.73 9.27
CA PHE A 47 3.98 4.04 8.63
C PHE A 47 4.13 3.94 7.11
N ALA A 48 4.72 2.84 6.60
CA ALA A 48 4.76 2.56 5.17
C ALA A 48 3.37 2.49 4.54
N ALA A 49 2.31 2.22 5.29
CA ALA A 49 0.94 2.32 4.79
C ALA A 49 0.63 3.71 4.26
N VAL A 50 1.22 4.75 4.83
CA VAL A 50 0.97 6.14 4.43
C VAL A 50 1.70 6.49 3.14
N TYR A 51 2.97 6.11 2.99
CA TYR A 51 3.76 6.52 1.83
C TYR A 51 3.85 5.48 0.71
N LEU A 52 3.50 4.21 0.96
CA LEU A 52 3.45 3.17 -0.08
C LEU A 52 2.04 2.82 -0.53
N LEU A 53 1.11 2.63 0.42
CA LEU A 53 -0.23 2.16 0.08
C LEU A 53 -1.18 3.29 -0.27
N TRP A 54 -1.23 4.33 0.56
CA TRP A 54 -2.18 5.41 0.37
C TRP A 54 -2.08 6.12 -0.98
N PRO A 55 -0.90 6.31 -1.57
CA PRO A 55 -0.81 6.89 -2.91
C PRO A 55 -1.28 5.96 -4.03
N ILE A 56 -1.29 4.64 -3.81
CA ILE A 56 -1.54 3.63 -4.84
C ILE A 56 -2.92 2.99 -4.72
N VAL A 57 -3.32 2.57 -3.52
CA VAL A 57 -4.54 1.78 -3.30
C VAL A 57 -5.82 2.49 -3.80
N PRO A 58 -6.01 3.79 -3.60
CA PRO A 58 -7.17 4.47 -4.16
C PRO A 58 -7.26 4.40 -5.68
N GLN A 59 -6.13 4.38 -6.38
CA GLN A 59 -6.09 4.22 -7.84
C GLN A 59 -6.59 2.84 -8.25
N LEU A 60 -6.14 1.79 -7.55
CA LEU A 60 -6.61 0.42 -7.76
C LEU A 60 -8.13 0.33 -7.53
N PHE A 61 -8.60 0.90 -6.44
CA PHE A 61 -10.03 0.83 -6.07
C PHE A 61 -10.93 1.59 -7.05
N ALA A 62 -10.43 2.64 -7.65
CA ALA A 62 -11.15 3.43 -8.64
C ALA A 62 -11.04 2.87 -10.07
N ASP A 63 -10.17 1.89 -10.29
CA ASP A 63 -9.90 1.36 -11.62
C ASP A 63 -11.03 0.46 -12.11
N GLN A 64 -11.84 0.98 -13.03
CA GLN A 64 -12.98 0.26 -13.58
C GLN A 64 -12.58 -0.99 -14.38
N LEU A 65 -11.34 -1.03 -14.88
CA LEU A 65 -10.82 -2.19 -15.61
C LEU A 65 -10.46 -3.34 -14.67
N VAL A 66 -10.34 -3.07 -13.38
CA VAL A 66 -10.20 -4.10 -12.35
C VAL A 66 -11.57 -4.56 -11.86
N GLY A 67 -12.47 -3.64 -11.59
CA GLY A 67 -13.86 -3.93 -11.26
C GLY A 67 -14.06 -4.51 -9.85
N LEU A 68 -13.40 -3.96 -8.84
CA LEU A 68 -13.56 -4.41 -7.46
C LEU A 68 -14.87 -3.92 -6.85
N ASP A 69 -15.58 -4.83 -6.20
CA ASP A 69 -16.78 -4.51 -5.43
C ASP A 69 -16.37 -4.09 -4.02
N LEU A 70 -16.15 -2.79 -3.83
CA LEU A 70 -15.61 -2.25 -2.59
C LEU A 70 -16.45 -2.56 -1.34
N PRO A 71 -17.81 -2.50 -1.39
CA PRO A 71 -18.61 -2.87 -0.22
C PRO A 71 -18.40 -4.31 0.28
N ARG A 72 -17.85 -5.18 -0.55
CA ARG A 72 -17.59 -6.59 -0.22
C ARG A 72 -16.12 -6.91 -0.07
N LEU A 73 -15.27 -5.88 -0.10
CA LEU A 73 -13.83 -6.04 -0.05
C LEU A 73 -13.34 -6.17 1.39
N LEU A 74 -12.44 -7.12 1.60
CA LEU A 74 -11.72 -7.30 2.85
C LEU A 74 -10.22 -7.16 2.58
N HIS A 75 -9.52 -6.46 3.47
CA HIS A 75 -8.07 -6.43 3.45
C HIS A 75 -7.59 -7.62 4.28
N GLY A 76 -7.19 -8.70 3.61
CA GLY A 76 -6.92 -9.99 4.26
C GLY A 76 -5.53 -10.11 4.83
N GLU A 77 -4.52 -9.64 4.11
CA GLU A 77 -3.12 -9.72 4.52
C GLU A 77 -2.36 -8.47 4.13
N GLN A 78 -1.37 -8.12 4.95
CA GLN A 78 -0.46 -7.00 4.70
C GLN A 78 0.93 -7.35 5.16
N GLU A 79 1.92 -7.16 4.28
CA GLU A 79 3.34 -7.28 4.61
C GLU A 79 4.06 -6.00 4.22
N PHE A 80 5.05 -5.62 5.04
CA PHE A 80 6.04 -4.60 4.71
C PHE A 80 7.42 -5.17 4.92
N TRP A 81 8.35 -4.87 4.02
CA TRP A 81 9.76 -5.19 4.22
C TRP A 81 10.64 -4.09 3.62
N PHE A 82 11.85 -3.96 4.15
CA PHE A 82 12.73 -2.85 3.84
C PHE A 82 14.13 -3.38 3.53
N GLU A 83 14.74 -2.86 2.47
CA GLU A 83 16.14 -3.18 2.14
C GLU A 83 17.11 -2.47 3.07
N ARG A 84 16.68 -1.35 3.63
CA ARG A 84 17.40 -0.58 4.63
C ARG A 84 16.41 0.20 5.51
N PRO A 85 16.84 0.69 6.68
CA PRO A 85 15.98 1.55 7.49
C PRO A 85 15.59 2.83 6.75
N MET A 86 14.33 3.25 6.87
CA MET A 86 13.84 4.51 6.35
C MET A 86 14.19 5.64 7.32
N GLN A 87 14.40 6.84 6.78
CA GLN A 87 14.73 8.02 7.55
C GLN A 87 13.78 9.16 7.24
N PHE A 88 13.52 10.02 8.25
CA PHE A 88 12.73 11.22 8.04
C PHE A 88 13.45 12.19 7.10
N GLY A 89 12.67 12.87 6.26
CA GLY A 89 13.20 13.79 5.25
C GLY A 89 13.58 13.10 3.94
N GLU A 90 13.58 11.77 3.93
CA GLU A 90 13.87 11.00 2.73
C GLU A 90 12.70 11.06 1.76
N GLU A 91 13.03 11.14 0.48
CA GLU A 91 12.05 11.12 -0.60
C GLU A 91 11.87 9.70 -1.12
N LEU A 92 10.61 9.26 -1.26
CA LEU A 92 10.26 7.97 -1.84
C LEU A 92 9.21 8.14 -2.93
N THR A 93 9.43 7.44 -4.05
CA THR A 93 8.49 7.39 -5.16
C THR A 93 7.77 6.05 -5.14
N PRO A 94 6.45 6.02 -4.86
CA PRO A 94 5.71 4.77 -4.80
C PRO A 94 5.28 4.32 -6.19
N GLU A 95 5.29 3.00 -6.38
CA GLU A 95 4.70 2.33 -7.53
C GLU A 95 4.07 1.02 -7.07
N GLY A 96 3.08 0.52 -7.81
CA GLY A 96 2.42 -0.73 -7.46
C GLY A 96 1.92 -1.46 -8.69
N SER A 97 1.79 -2.77 -8.57
CA SER A 97 1.25 -3.60 -9.65
C SER A 97 0.41 -4.74 -9.09
N VAL A 98 -0.56 -5.17 -9.89
CA VAL A 98 -1.40 -6.33 -9.57
C VAL A 98 -0.59 -7.58 -9.93
N THR A 99 -0.27 -8.39 -8.91
CA THR A 99 0.55 -9.60 -9.02
C THR A 99 -0.25 -10.90 -8.89
N ARG A 100 -1.50 -10.80 -8.46
CA ARG A 100 -2.45 -11.91 -8.40
C ARG A 100 -3.85 -11.39 -8.67
N ALA A 101 -4.59 -12.09 -9.52
CA ALA A 101 -5.97 -11.75 -9.86
C ALA A 101 -6.70 -13.03 -10.28
N ASP A 102 -7.28 -13.70 -9.31
CA ASP A 102 -8.02 -14.93 -9.57
C ASP A 102 -9.32 -15.00 -8.77
N GLU A 103 -10.24 -15.79 -9.27
CA GLU A 103 -11.51 -16.03 -8.59
C GLU A 103 -11.63 -17.53 -8.31
N ARG A 104 -11.94 -17.87 -7.06
CA ARG A 104 -12.13 -19.23 -6.62
C ARG A 104 -13.33 -19.32 -5.68
N ARG A 105 -14.25 -20.20 -6.00
CA ARG A 105 -15.44 -20.47 -5.18
C ARG A 105 -16.22 -19.20 -4.83
N GLY A 106 -16.38 -18.30 -5.82
CA GLY A 106 -17.10 -17.05 -5.64
C GLY A 106 -16.34 -15.99 -4.87
N MET A 107 -15.05 -16.17 -4.61
CA MET A 107 -14.21 -15.17 -3.94
C MET A 107 -13.08 -14.74 -4.86
N VAL A 108 -12.93 -13.43 -5.00
CA VAL A 108 -11.82 -12.82 -5.73
C VAL A 108 -10.62 -12.68 -4.80
N PHE A 109 -9.45 -13.06 -5.31
CA PHE A 109 -8.16 -12.86 -4.65
C PHE A 109 -7.33 -11.89 -5.51
N LEU A 110 -7.03 -10.72 -4.97
CA LEU A 110 -6.23 -9.72 -5.66
C LEU A 110 -5.05 -9.32 -4.79
N GLU A 111 -3.86 -9.47 -5.33
CA GLU A 111 -2.63 -9.07 -4.65
C GLU A 111 -2.06 -7.83 -5.32
N LEU A 112 -1.72 -6.85 -4.51
CA LEU A 112 -1.04 -5.62 -4.92
C LEU A 112 0.35 -5.61 -4.30
N LEU A 113 1.37 -5.52 -5.15
CA LEU A 113 2.76 -5.40 -4.73
C LEU A 113 3.21 -3.96 -4.98
N CYS A 114 3.64 -3.28 -3.93
CA CYS A 114 4.13 -1.91 -4.02
C CYS A 114 5.61 -1.81 -3.70
N HIS A 115 6.29 -0.90 -4.36
CA HIS A 115 7.69 -0.58 -4.13
C HIS A 115 7.85 0.93 -3.95
N GLY A 116 8.69 1.33 -3.01
CA GLY A 116 9.13 2.71 -2.86
C GLY A 116 10.58 2.83 -3.30
N ARG A 117 10.83 3.71 -4.28
CA ARG A 117 12.18 3.99 -4.77
C ARG A 117 12.71 5.25 -4.12
N ASP A 118 13.98 5.20 -3.70
CA ASP A 118 14.64 6.37 -3.14
C ASP A 118 15.05 7.38 -4.23
N GLY A 119 15.71 8.47 -3.83
CA GLY A 119 16.17 9.50 -4.75
C GLY A 119 17.22 9.03 -5.75
N ARG A 120 17.78 7.83 -5.57
CA ARG A 120 18.71 7.20 -6.52
C ARG A 120 18.02 6.22 -7.46
N GLY A 121 16.71 6.04 -7.31
CA GLY A 121 15.94 5.07 -8.11
C GLY A 121 16.00 3.64 -7.62
N GLU A 122 16.59 3.37 -6.45
CA GLU A 122 16.64 2.04 -5.86
C GLU A 122 15.37 1.74 -5.06
N ALA A 123 14.81 0.55 -5.25
CA ALA A 123 13.68 0.07 -4.48
C ALA A 123 14.14 -0.30 -3.07
N VAL A 124 13.67 0.44 -2.06
CA VAL A 124 14.15 0.32 -0.68
C VAL A 124 13.08 -0.06 0.31
N ALA A 125 11.80 0.13 -0.02
CA ALA A 125 10.67 -0.21 0.81
C ALA A 125 9.63 -0.94 -0.04
N HIS A 126 8.99 -1.95 0.53
CA HIS A 126 8.08 -2.82 -0.20
C HIS A 126 6.84 -3.14 0.62
N SER A 127 5.73 -3.37 -0.06
CA SER A 127 4.53 -3.86 0.58
C SER A 127 3.82 -4.88 -0.31
N ARG A 128 3.20 -5.86 0.31
CA ARG A 128 2.30 -6.82 -0.32
C ARG A 128 0.95 -6.75 0.39
N SER A 129 -0.09 -6.48 -0.35
CA SER A 129 -1.46 -6.44 0.15
C SER A 129 -2.29 -7.52 -0.54
N LEU A 130 -3.01 -8.31 0.23
CA LEU A 130 -3.99 -9.25 -0.32
C LEU A 130 -5.38 -8.74 -0.01
N PHE A 131 -6.15 -8.46 -1.06
CA PHE A 131 -7.55 -8.10 -0.97
C PHE A 131 -8.44 -9.28 -1.37
N LEU A 132 -9.49 -9.48 -0.61
CA LEU A 132 -10.47 -10.52 -0.86
C LEU A 132 -11.81 -9.84 -1.12
N VAL A 133 -12.49 -10.25 -2.20
CA VAL A 133 -13.82 -9.71 -2.51
C VAL A 133 -14.80 -10.88 -2.58
N ARG A 134 -15.84 -10.82 -1.74
CA ARG A 134 -16.89 -11.84 -1.75
C ARG A 134 -17.74 -11.65 -3.01
N GLY A 135 -17.99 -12.77 -3.69
CA GLY A 135 -18.92 -12.77 -4.80
C GLY A 135 -20.34 -12.50 -4.35
N SER A 136 -21.18 -12.03 -5.27
CA SER A 136 -22.62 -11.99 -5.09
C SER A 136 -23.16 -13.43 -5.20
N GLU A 137 -23.93 -13.88 -4.22
CA GLU A 137 -24.73 -15.08 -4.36
C GLU A 137 -25.89 -14.84 -5.35
#